data_7af1c11e73354839e74601891b8e959c
#
_entry.id   7af1c11e73354839e74601891b8e959c
#
_cell.length_a   1.000
_cell.length_b   1.000
_cell.length_c   1.000
_cell.angle_alpha   90.00
_cell.angle_beta   90.00
_cell.angle_gamma   90.00
#
_symmetry.space_group_name_H-M   'P 1'
#
loop_
_entity.id
_entity.type
_entity.pdbx_description
1 polymer ?
#
loop_
_entity_poly.entity_id
_entity_poly.type
_entity_poly.pdbx_seq_one_letter_code
_entity_poly.pdbx_strand_id
1 'polypeptide(L)'
;RVLLAMAEPQNQQRITAALATDLWAFTALELYELQHDEVQWSQQLDLFYELHQLWQKHGFIRAFRQLLKTISGQHHLLSLPDGERKLTNLLHLAELIQAFSTQQNSAIEAVLQWFSGRIQSIDPNDETGQLRLESDEQLVKIITIHKSKGLEYPIVFCPFLWDSNLRAAKDEVIRFH
;
A
#
# COMPACT_ATOMS: atom_id res chain seq x y z
N ARG A 1 -6.25 7.23 -6.98
CA ARG A 1 -7.20 7.21 -8.09
C ARG A 1 -8.48 6.46 -7.68
N VAL A 2 -8.41 5.18 -7.31
CA VAL A 2 -9.58 4.35 -6.94
C VAL A 2 -10.40 4.97 -5.82
N LEU A 3 -9.78 5.41 -4.72
CA LEU A 3 -10.47 6.07 -3.61
C LEU A 3 -11.22 7.34 -4.05
N LEU A 4 -10.65 8.11 -4.97
CA LEU A 4 -11.29 9.30 -5.51
C LEU A 4 -12.52 8.96 -6.36
N ALA A 5 -12.46 7.89 -7.15
CA ALA A 5 -13.59 7.43 -7.94
C ALA A 5 -14.73 6.88 -7.03
N MET A 6 -14.38 6.16 -5.95
CA MET A 6 -15.34 5.71 -4.95
C MET A 6 -15.98 6.88 -4.19
N ALA A 7 -15.25 7.96 -3.96
CA ALA A 7 -15.75 9.13 -3.24
C ALA A 7 -16.63 10.03 -4.12
N GLU A 8 -16.32 10.13 -5.41
CA GLU A 8 -17.00 11.00 -6.37
C GLU A 8 -17.44 10.24 -7.63
N PRO A 9 -18.42 9.32 -7.51
CA PRO A 9 -18.86 8.46 -8.61
C PRO A 9 -19.53 9.22 -9.76
N GLN A 10 -19.92 10.48 -9.55
CA GLN A 10 -20.43 11.36 -10.60
C GLN A 10 -19.35 11.87 -11.56
N ASN A 11 -18.07 11.75 -11.16
CA ASN A 11 -16.94 12.23 -11.96
C ASN A 11 -16.38 11.11 -12.83
N GLN A 12 -16.83 11.04 -14.10
CA GLN A 12 -16.41 10.00 -15.04
C GLN A 12 -14.90 9.98 -15.29
N GLN A 13 -14.21 11.13 -15.25
CA GLN A 13 -12.75 11.17 -15.41
C GLN A 13 -12.03 10.44 -14.29
N ARG A 14 -12.55 10.51 -13.04
CA ARG A 14 -11.99 9.77 -11.91
C ARG A 14 -12.23 8.28 -12.04
N ILE A 15 -13.40 7.88 -12.54
CA ILE A 15 -13.71 6.48 -12.81
C ILE A 15 -12.78 5.95 -13.90
N THR A 16 -12.62 6.64 -15.03
CA THR A 16 -11.65 6.28 -16.06
C THR A 16 -10.23 6.13 -15.50
N ALA A 17 -9.79 7.07 -14.66
CA ALA A 17 -8.47 7.00 -14.05
C ALA A 17 -8.32 5.86 -13.03
N ALA A 18 -9.40 5.41 -12.41
CA ALA A 18 -9.42 4.23 -11.54
C ALA A 18 -9.35 2.93 -12.35
N LEU A 19 -10.14 2.83 -13.41
CA LEU A 19 -10.16 1.67 -14.32
C LEU A 19 -8.80 1.46 -15.03
N ALA A 20 -8.04 2.53 -15.27
CA ALA A 20 -6.68 2.47 -15.81
C ALA A 20 -5.59 2.07 -14.79
N THR A 21 -5.98 1.56 -13.60
CA THR A 21 -5.02 1.07 -12.60
C THR A 21 -4.81 -0.44 -12.72
N ASP A 22 -3.71 -0.93 -12.15
CA ASP A 22 -3.40 -2.37 -12.09
C ASP A 22 -4.50 -3.24 -11.47
N LEU A 23 -5.47 -2.64 -10.79
CA LEU A 23 -6.60 -3.39 -10.21
C LEU A 23 -7.55 -3.94 -11.25
N TRP A 24 -7.76 -3.22 -12.37
CA TRP A 24 -8.62 -3.65 -13.49
C TRP A 24 -7.82 -4.13 -14.68
N ALA A 25 -6.62 -3.63 -14.85
CA ALA A 25 -5.70 -3.93 -15.95
C ALA A 25 -6.25 -3.67 -17.36
N PHE A 26 -7.20 -2.78 -17.49
CA PHE A 26 -7.63 -2.37 -18.82
C PHE A 26 -6.49 -1.70 -19.58
N THR A 27 -6.23 -2.17 -20.78
CA THR A 27 -5.40 -1.46 -21.75
C THR A 27 -6.08 -0.17 -22.21
N ALA A 28 -5.32 0.73 -22.82
CA ALA A 28 -5.90 1.97 -23.34
C ALA A 28 -7.00 1.71 -24.40
N LEU A 29 -6.85 0.65 -25.21
CA LEU A 29 -7.83 0.27 -26.21
C LEU A 29 -9.11 -0.27 -25.56
N GLU A 30 -8.98 -1.21 -24.64
CA GLU A 30 -10.14 -1.78 -23.92
C GLU A 30 -10.90 -0.70 -23.14
N LEU A 31 -10.19 0.25 -22.55
CA LEU A 31 -10.82 1.37 -21.85
C LEU A 31 -11.55 2.31 -22.81
N TYR A 32 -10.98 2.53 -24.01
CA TYR A 32 -11.64 3.29 -25.05
C TYR A 32 -12.91 2.59 -25.54
N GLU A 33 -12.86 1.29 -25.83
CA GLU A 33 -14.00 0.48 -26.23
C GLU A 33 -15.09 0.45 -25.14
N LEU A 34 -14.69 0.26 -23.88
CA LEU A 34 -15.60 0.28 -22.74
C LEU A 34 -16.35 1.62 -22.62
N GLN A 35 -15.68 2.75 -22.87
CA GLN A 35 -16.33 4.06 -22.81
C GLN A 35 -17.31 4.31 -23.97
N HIS A 36 -17.17 3.58 -25.08
CA HIS A 36 -18.07 3.68 -26.26
C HIS A 36 -19.20 2.65 -26.23
N ASP A 37 -19.16 1.69 -25.30
CA ASP A 37 -20.25 0.77 -25.00
C ASP A 37 -21.09 1.32 -23.85
N GLU A 38 -22.26 1.90 -24.18
CA GLU A 38 -23.15 2.53 -23.19
C GLU A 38 -23.56 1.58 -22.07
N VAL A 39 -23.78 0.30 -22.38
CA VAL A 39 -24.23 -0.69 -21.41
C VAL A 39 -23.10 -1.05 -20.43
N GLN A 40 -21.93 -1.36 -20.97
CA GLN A 40 -20.77 -1.69 -20.14
C GLN A 40 -20.29 -0.49 -19.32
N TRP A 41 -20.31 0.70 -19.91
CA TRP A 41 -19.95 1.92 -19.20
C TRP A 41 -20.92 2.21 -18.06
N SER A 42 -22.25 2.07 -18.28
CA SER A 42 -23.26 2.21 -17.23
C SER A 42 -23.01 1.26 -16.05
N GLN A 43 -22.64 0.02 -16.34
CA GLN A 43 -22.31 -0.96 -15.28
C GLN A 43 -21.11 -0.50 -14.41
N GLN A 44 -20.10 0.14 -15.01
CA GLN A 44 -19.00 0.69 -14.23
C GLN A 44 -19.44 1.88 -13.37
N LEU A 45 -20.27 2.76 -13.90
CA LEU A 45 -20.84 3.86 -13.14
C LEU A 45 -21.64 3.34 -11.94
N ASP A 46 -22.52 2.38 -12.17
CA ASP A 46 -23.34 1.74 -11.13
C ASP A 46 -22.47 1.12 -10.04
N LEU A 47 -21.40 0.42 -10.43
CA LEU A 47 -20.45 -0.18 -9.47
C LEU A 47 -19.86 0.89 -8.54
N PHE A 48 -19.35 2.01 -9.09
CA PHE A 48 -18.76 3.06 -8.25
C PHE A 48 -19.81 3.77 -7.39
N TYR A 49 -21.04 3.90 -7.87
CA TYR A 49 -22.17 4.40 -7.10
C TYR A 49 -22.52 3.50 -5.91
N GLU A 50 -22.59 2.19 -6.13
CA GLU A 50 -22.81 1.21 -5.07
C GLU A 50 -21.71 1.21 -4.03
N LEU A 51 -20.44 1.27 -4.48
CA LEU A 51 -19.29 1.36 -3.60
C LEU A 51 -19.30 2.63 -2.75
N HIS A 52 -19.68 3.76 -3.34
CA HIS A 52 -19.84 5.02 -2.62
C HIS A 52 -20.91 4.91 -1.52
N GLN A 53 -22.11 4.39 -1.87
CA GLN A 53 -23.18 4.20 -0.91
C GLN A 53 -22.80 3.22 0.21
N LEU A 54 -22.08 2.16 -0.15
CA LEU A 54 -21.59 1.18 0.81
C LEU A 54 -20.60 1.83 1.78
N TRP A 55 -19.69 2.67 1.27
CA TRP A 55 -18.73 3.42 2.08
C TRP A 55 -19.46 4.37 3.04
N GLN A 56 -20.39 5.16 2.54
CA GLN A 56 -21.17 6.08 3.37
C GLN A 56 -21.95 5.38 4.49
N LYS A 57 -22.62 4.26 4.15
CA LYS A 57 -23.53 3.58 5.10
C LYS A 57 -22.82 2.62 6.05
N HIS A 58 -21.77 1.97 5.59
CA HIS A 58 -21.17 0.82 6.27
C HIS A 58 -19.65 0.92 6.47
N GLY A 59 -19.05 2.05 6.07
CA GLY A 59 -17.65 2.33 6.26
C GLY A 59 -16.74 1.80 5.15
N PHE A 60 -15.52 2.31 5.15
CA PHE A 60 -14.52 2.07 4.11
C PHE A 60 -14.23 0.61 3.85
N ILE A 61 -13.97 -0.17 4.92
CA ILE A 61 -13.48 -1.55 4.73
C ILE A 61 -14.50 -2.47 4.04
N ARG A 62 -15.82 -2.21 4.23
CA ARG A 62 -16.85 -2.99 3.55
C ARG A 62 -16.90 -2.65 2.06
N ALA A 63 -16.84 -1.37 1.72
CA ALA A 63 -16.77 -0.94 0.32
C ALA A 63 -15.52 -1.47 -0.38
N PHE A 64 -14.37 -1.42 0.29
CA PHE A 64 -13.11 -1.94 -0.24
C PHE A 64 -13.14 -3.45 -0.49
N ARG A 65 -13.68 -4.24 0.45
CA ARG A 65 -13.83 -5.69 0.28
C ARG A 65 -14.79 -6.03 -0.86
N GLN A 66 -15.90 -5.28 -0.98
CA GLN A 66 -16.84 -5.45 -2.09
C GLN A 66 -16.17 -5.13 -3.42
N LEU A 67 -15.40 -4.05 -3.51
CA LEU A 67 -14.60 -3.71 -4.68
C LEU A 67 -13.71 -4.89 -5.09
N LEU A 68 -12.85 -5.37 -4.20
CA LEU A 68 -11.92 -6.47 -4.51
C LEU A 68 -12.64 -7.75 -4.96
N LYS A 69 -13.81 -8.04 -4.38
CA LYS A 69 -14.63 -9.20 -4.75
C LYS A 69 -15.19 -9.04 -6.16
N THR A 70 -15.75 -7.86 -6.47
CA THR A 70 -16.44 -7.63 -7.76
C THR A 70 -15.48 -7.66 -8.95
N ILE A 71 -14.30 -7.06 -8.80
CA ILE A 71 -13.34 -6.97 -9.91
C ILE A 71 -12.39 -8.17 -10.00
N SER A 72 -12.52 -9.19 -9.12
CA SER A 72 -11.52 -10.26 -8.99
C SER A 72 -10.08 -9.74 -8.86
N GLY A 73 -9.95 -8.54 -8.32
CA GLY A 73 -8.71 -7.76 -8.30
C GLY A 73 -7.55 -8.48 -7.60
N GLN A 74 -7.84 -9.34 -6.62
CA GLN A 74 -6.81 -10.16 -5.97
C GLN A 74 -6.15 -11.13 -6.96
N HIS A 75 -6.94 -11.84 -7.76
CA HIS A 75 -6.41 -12.78 -8.76
C HIS A 75 -5.58 -12.07 -9.81
N HIS A 76 -6.08 -10.92 -10.27
CA HIS A 76 -5.35 -10.13 -11.26
C HIS A 76 -4.03 -9.61 -10.70
N LEU A 77 -4.03 -8.99 -9.51
CA LEU A 77 -2.81 -8.50 -8.87
C LEU A 77 -1.77 -9.61 -8.68
N LEU A 78 -2.20 -10.81 -8.25
CA LEU A 78 -1.30 -11.95 -8.05
C LEU A 78 -0.69 -12.48 -9.36
N SER A 79 -1.31 -12.22 -10.51
CA SER A 79 -0.76 -12.60 -11.82
C SER A 79 0.34 -11.64 -12.32
N LEU A 80 0.47 -10.47 -11.72
CA LEU A 80 1.47 -9.48 -12.09
C LEU A 80 2.86 -9.80 -11.50
N PRO A 81 3.94 -9.32 -12.11
CA PRO A 81 5.25 -9.31 -11.47
C PRO A 81 5.15 -8.58 -10.11
N ASP A 82 5.72 -9.15 -9.06
CA ASP A 82 5.60 -8.65 -7.67
C ASP A 82 4.14 -8.58 -7.15
N GLY A 83 3.25 -9.43 -7.65
CA GLY A 83 1.83 -9.41 -7.35
C GLY A 83 1.51 -9.59 -5.87
N GLU A 84 2.19 -10.52 -5.19
CA GLU A 84 2.04 -10.72 -3.74
C GLU A 84 2.37 -9.44 -2.97
N ARG A 85 3.47 -8.79 -3.32
CA ARG A 85 3.88 -7.53 -2.71
C ARG A 85 2.88 -6.40 -2.96
N LYS A 86 2.37 -6.29 -4.20
CA LYS A 86 1.33 -5.31 -4.54
C LYS A 86 0.06 -5.55 -3.72
N LEU A 87 -0.36 -6.79 -3.60
CA LEU A 87 -1.55 -7.15 -2.82
C LEU A 87 -1.35 -6.86 -1.32
N THR A 88 -0.22 -7.26 -0.74
CA THR A 88 0.09 -6.99 0.67
C THR A 88 0.12 -5.49 0.96
N ASN A 89 0.74 -4.70 0.10
CA ASN A 89 0.76 -3.25 0.22
C ASN A 89 -0.64 -2.63 0.12
N LEU A 90 -1.47 -3.14 -0.80
CA LEU A 90 -2.84 -2.69 -0.96
C LEU A 90 -3.70 -2.99 0.29
N LEU A 91 -3.56 -4.20 0.85
CA LEU A 91 -4.28 -4.60 2.06
C LEU A 91 -3.81 -3.78 3.27
N HIS A 92 -2.50 -3.59 3.42
CA HIS A 92 -1.94 -2.76 4.49
C HIS A 92 -2.44 -1.31 4.39
N LEU A 93 -2.45 -0.75 3.18
CA LEU A 93 -3.00 0.58 2.95
C LEU A 93 -4.48 0.67 3.34
N ALA A 94 -5.26 -0.36 3.02
CA ALA A 94 -6.67 -0.43 3.42
C ALA A 94 -6.83 -0.49 4.94
N GLU A 95 -5.96 -1.20 5.66
CA GLU A 95 -5.95 -1.22 7.13
C GLU A 95 -5.65 0.17 7.72
N LEU A 96 -4.67 0.90 7.17
CA LEU A 96 -4.33 2.25 7.63
C LEU A 96 -5.49 3.24 7.42
N ILE A 97 -6.13 3.18 6.25
CA ILE A 97 -7.32 4.00 5.96
C ILE A 97 -8.47 3.65 6.91
N GLN A 98 -8.69 2.37 7.16
CA GLN A 98 -9.73 1.91 8.09
C GLN A 98 -9.45 2.37 9.52
N ALA A 99 -8.22 2.27 9.98
CA ALA A 99 -7.81 2.71 11.31
C ALA A 99 -8.10 4.21 11.50
N PHE A 100 -7.68 5.05 10.53
CA PHE A 100 -7.97 6.48 10.55
C PHE A 100 -9.48 6.76 10.54
N SER A 101 -10.22 6.12 9.64
CA SER A 101 -11.67 6.29 9.51
C SER A 101 -12.43 5.95 10.81
N THR A 102 -11.99 4.88 11.49
CA THR A 102 -12.63 4.41 12.74
C THR A 102 -12.29 5.33 13.93
N GLN A 103 -11.02 5.74 14.06
CA GLN A 103 -10.57 6.57 15.18
C GLN A 103 -11.26 7.95 15.22
N GLN A 104 -11.51 8.52 14.05
CA GLN A 104 -12.06 9.87 13.94
C GLN A 104 -13.54 9.91 13.55
N ASN A 105 -14.18 8.75 13.36
CA ASN A 105 -15.53 8.65 12.78
C ASN A 105 -15.68 9.56 11.54
N SER A 106 -14.68 9.47 10.64
CA SER A 106 -14.42 10.48 9.63
C SER A 106 -15.32 10.31 8.42
N ALA A 107 -15.83 11.42 7.90
CA ALA A 107 -16.47 11.49 6.59
C ALA A 107 -15.47 11.14 5.48
N ILE A 108 -15.99 10.76 4.32
CA ILE A 108 -15.18 10.33 3.15
C ILE A 108 -14.14 11.41 2.78
N GLU A 109 -14.53 12.68 2.81
CA GLU A 109 -13.67 13.82 2.48
C GLU A 109 -12.46 13.94 3.42
N ALA A 110 -12.68 13.71 4.71
CA ALA A 110 -11.60 13.77 5.70
C ALA A 110 -10.59 12.62 5.49
N VAL A 111 -11.07 11.43 5.11
CA VAL A 111 -10.21 10.30 4.75
C VAL A 111 -9.36 10.64 3.53
N LEU A 112 -9.95 11.23 2.49
CA LEU A 112 -9.22 11.64 1.29
C LEU A 112 -8.19 12.72 1.58
N GLN A 113 -8.53 13.70 2.40
CA GLN A 113 -7.61 14.78 2.78
C GLN A 113 -6.42 14.23 3.57
N TRP A 114 -6.69 13.39 4.57
CA TRP A 114 -5.64 12.73 5.33
C TRP A 114 -4.71 11.91 4.44
N PHE A 115 -5.30 11.09 3.54
CA PHE A 115 -4.54 10.24 2.62
C PHE A 115 -3.68 11.07 1.65
N SER A 116 -4.22 12.15 1.11
CA SER A 116 -3.47 13.07 0.24
C SER A 116 -2.32 13.73 0.97
N GLY A 117 -2.52 14.14 2.22
CA GLY A 117 -1.48 14.67 3.08
C GLY A 117 -0.35 13.68 3.34
N ARG A 118 -0.69 12.40 3.57
CA ARG A 118 0.31 11.32 3.77
C ARG A 118 1.14 11.04 2.53
N ILE A 119 0.57 11.13 1.33
CA ILE A 119 1.32 10.98 0.08
C ILE A 119 2.32 12.13 -0.12
N GLN A 120 1.96 13.34 0.31
CA GLN A 120 2.81 14.53 0.15
C GLN A 120 3.89 14.65 1.22
N SER A 121 3.61 14.20 2.45
CA SER A 121 4.54 14.21 3.57
C SER A 121 5.12 12.81 3.79
N ILE A 122 6.17 12.47 3.06
CA ILE A 122 6.94 11.25 3.32
C ILE A 122 7.83 11.52 4.53
N ASP A 123 7.45 11.04 5.70
CA ASP A 123 8.32 11.02 6.88
C ASP A 123 9.16 9.73 6.85
N PRO A 124 10.49 9.82 6.68
CA PRO A 124 11.36 8.63 6.68
C PRO A 124 11.36 7.86 8.00
N ASN A 125 10.90 8.47 9.08
CA ASN A 125 10.84 7.88 10.41
C ASN A 125 9.46 7.32 10.78
N ASP A 126 8.48 7.44 9.89
CA ASP A 126 7.14 6.91 10.13
C ASP A 126 7.12 5.37 10.00
N GLU A 127 7.23 4.70 11.14
CA GLU A 127 7.18 3.23 11.21
C GLU A 127 5.85 2.65 10.73
N THR A 128 4.76 3.43 10.75
CA THR A 128 3.43 2.96 10.30
C THR A 128 3.34 2.80 8.79
N GLY A 129 4.20 3.49 8.04
CA GLY A 129 4.32 3.40 6.59
C GLY A 129 5.36 2.37 6.11
N GLN A 130 6.05 1.67 7.03
CA GLN A 130 7.04 0.67 6.64
C GLN A 130 6.37 -0.50 5.92
N LEU A 131 7.04 -0.94 4.85
CA LEU A 131 6.62 -2.10 4.06
C LEU A 131 6.50 -3.34 4.98
N ARG A 132 5.33 -3.95 5.03
CA ARG A 132 5.18 -5.29 5.58
C ARG A 132 5.83 -6.27 4.62
N LEU A 133 6.80 -7.03 5.10
CA LEU A 133 7.42 -8.10 4.35
C LEU A 133 6.47 -9.32 4.36
N GLU A 134 6.20 -9.87 3.21
CA GLU A 134 5.16 -10.88 2.97
C GLU A 134 5.51 -12.27 3.51
N SER A 135 6.79 -12.58 3.61
CA SER A 135 7.27 -13.76 4.32
C SER A 135 8.68 -13.53 4.84
N ASP A 136 8.86 -13.78 6.13
CA ASP A 136 10.15 -13.65 6.82
C ASP A 136 11.14 -14.78 6.49
N GLU A 137 10.69 -15.83 5.82
CA GLU A 137 11.41 -17.12 5.80
C GLU A 137 12.48 -17.25 4.71
N GLN A 138 12.46 -16.44 3.64
CA GLN A 138 13.42 -16.59 2.51
C GLN A 138 14.02 -15.28 1.98
N LEU A 139 13.95 -14.21 2.73
CA LEU A 139 14.45 -12.91 2.29
C LEU A 139 15.87 -12.65 2.77
N VAL A 140 16.66 -11.96 1.93
CA VAL A 140 17.95 -11.38 2.34
C VAL A 140 17.66 -10.20 3.27
N LYS A 141 18.03 -10.33 4.56
CA LYS A 141 17.86 -9.29 5.56
C LYS A 141 19.11 -8.43 5.66
N ILE A 142 18.97 -7.13 5.44
CA ILE A 142 20.04 -6.15 5.67
C ILE A 142 19.79 -5.51 7.03
N ILE A 143 20.66 -5.80 7.98
CA ILE A 143 20.52 -5.34 9.38
C ILE A 143 21.85 -4.85 9.93
N THR A 144 21.81 -3.99 10.93
CA THR A 144 23.01 -3.58 11.66
C THR A 144 23.41 -4.66 12.67
N ILE A 145 24.70 -4.73 13.03
CA ILE A 145 25.24 -5.66 14.04
C ILE A 145 24.46 -5.53 15.37
N HIS A 146 24.10 -4.30 15.76
CA HIS A 146 23.35 -4.08 16.99
C HIS A 146 21.93 -4.67 16.93
N LYS A 147 21.26 -4.58 15.78
CA LYS A 147 19.92 -5.17 15.61
C LYS A 147 19.95 -6.69 15.44
N SER A 148 21.10 -7.28 15.09
CA SER A 148 21.26 -8.74 14.96
C SER A 148 21.54 -9.45 16.28
N LYS A 149 21.77 -8.71 17.37
CA LYS A 149 22.08 -9.29 18.67
C LYS A 149 20.95 -10.21 19.14
N GLY A 150 21.27 -11.49 19.34
CA GLY A 150 20.29 -12.51 19.77
C GLY A 150 19.54 -13.20 18.62
N LEU A 151 19.86 -12.89 17.36
CA LEU A 151 19.30 -13.54 16.19
C LEU A 151 20.34 -14.47 15.55
N GLU A 152 19.86 -15.57 14.95
CA GLU A 152 20.70 -16.54 14.25
C GLU A 152 20.33 -16.58 12.76
N TYR A 153 21.33 -16.63 11.90
CA TYR A 153 21.15 -16.69 10.44
C TYR A 153 22.01 -17.80 9.85
N PRO A 154 21.47 -18.63 8.93
CA PRO A 154 22.21 -19.72 8.31
C PRO A 154 23.41 -19.23 7.50
N ILE A 155 23.29 -18.06 6.85
CA ILE A 155 24.35 -17.45 6.03
C ILE A 155 24.40 -15.97 6.38
N VAL A 156 25.59 -15.46 6.69
CA VAL A 156 25.82 -14.06 7.03
C VAL A 156 26.90 -13.49 6.13
N PHE A 157 26.57 -12.41 5.42
CA PHE A 157 27.55 -11.60 4.70
C PHE A 157 27.84 -10.35 5.51
N CYS A 158 29.12 -10.13 5.81
CA CYS A 158 29.59 -8.95 6.53
C CYS A 158 30.41 -8.06 5.59
N PRO A 159 29.79 -7.29 4.69
CA PRO A 159 30.51 -6.37 3.83
C PRO A 159 31.14 -5.28 4.69
N PHE A 160 32.32 -4.80 4.29
CA PHE A 160 33.06 -3.69 4.95
C PHE A 160 33.66 -4.00 6.33
N LEU A 161 33.77 -5.28 6.74
CA LEU A 161 34.50 -5.63 7.98
C LEU A 161 35.97 -5.23 7.96
N TRP A 162 36.55 -5.07 6.77
CA TRP A 162 37.93 -4.59 6.56
C TRP A 162 38.04 -3.06 6.57
N ASP A 163 36.94 -2.34 6.57
CA ASP A 163 36.92 -0.88 6.63
C ASP A 163 37.11 -0.43 8.07
N SER A 164 38.28 -0.71 8.62
CA SER A 164 38.64 -0.31 9.96
C SER A 164 38.93 1.18 9.97
N ASN A 165 37.96 2.00 10.29
CA ASN A 165 38.24 3.29 10.87
C ASN A 165 38.92 3.03 12.23
N LEU A 166 40.24 2.91 12.21
CA LEU A 166 41.05 2.94 13.41
C LEU A 166 40.71 4.27 14.09
N ARG A 167 39.80 4.24 15.08
CA ARG A 167 39.72 5.33 16.06
C ARG A 167 41.11 5.38 16.64
N ALA A 168 41.86 6.46 16.34
CA ALA A 168 43.10 6.76 17.00
C ALA A 168 42.80 6.65 18.50
N ALA A 169 43.43 5.70 19.16
CA ALA A 169 43.31 5.49 20.58
C ALA A 169 43.74 6.80 21.24
N LYS A 170 42.80 7.62 21.63
CA LYS A 170 43.06 8.57 22.71
C LYS A 170 43.29 7.70 23.94
N ASP A 171 44.44 7.82 24.57
CA ASP A 171 44.91 7.12 25.76
C ASP A 171 43.81 7.02 26.83
N GLU A 172 42.94 6.04 26.71
CA GLU A 172 42.14 5.61 27.86
C GLU A 172 42.83 4.41 28.50
N VAL A 173 43.51 4.72 29.57
CA VAL A 173 44.08 3.72 30.48
C VAL A 173 42.95 2.82 30.95
N ILE A 174 42.87 1.62 30.42
CA ILE A 174 41.97 0.59 30.91
C ILE A 174 42.46 0.14 32.29
N ARG A 175 41.80 0.61 33.33
CA ARG A 175 42.05 0.12 34.71
C ARG A 175 41.19 -1.14 34.87
N PHE A 176 41.87 -2.29 35.00
CA PHE A 176 41.24 -3.52 35.46
C PHE A 176 41.14 -3.45 37.01
N HIS A 177 39.99 -3.70 37.53
CA HIS A 177 39.73 -4.02 38.96
C HIS A 177 39.62 -5.51 39.11
#